data_f546fa3872d6478dbf707a73521ff534
#
_entry.id   f546fa3872d6478dbf707a73521ff534
#
_cell.length_a   1.000
_cell.length_b   1.000
_cell.length_c   1.000
_cell.angle_alpha   90.00
_cell.angle_beta   90.00
_cell.angle_gamma   90.00
#
_symmetry.space_group_name_H-M   'P 1'
#
loop_
_entity.id
_entity.type
_entity.pdbx_description
1 polymer ?
#
loop_
_entity_poly.entity_id
_entity_poly.type
_entity_poly.pdbx_seq_one_letter_code
_entity_poly.pdbx_strand_id
1 'polypeptide(L)'
;MAGIVSYGAYIPLYRISRAEFSRAWGGFTVPGETAVASYDEDSITMAMEAATDCLKGIDPKSVDALFFATTTSPYKERLGSSILGAALDLSPELRTMDVTGTLRAGTTAIAAALDAINANSARNILVTVADSRLGAPSGEFEQLLGSGAAALLLGKEGVIAEVQGNCFLSDEFSGVWRTDGDIFLRSWEDRMVLDEGYSTFLPKVMATLMERYGLSPDDFAKVVYDAPTNIRRHAQVGQELKVAPAKVQDPLFLTVGNTGAAMATMMLVAALEDAKPGDKVLFASYGNGADAFQLQVTPHLEKLGKRRGMKQHLESKRMLNNYETYLRWRGLIPLEAARRPEQAPTSISALWRNRKEVLALYGFRCLNCGTPQYINPSSSFSTGVTPARICAVCQAKDQFEPYRFADKEATVFTFTQDNLAAVPDVPATVAVVDFDGGGRAVFDMTDRDPAQLEMGMRVEMTFRKLFFDRGINNYYWKARPIRCQEQDG
;
A
#
# COMPACT_ATOMS: atom_id res chain seq x y z
N MET A 1 -7.43 -26.69 -1.65
CA MET A 1 -8.28 -25.70 -0.95
C MET A 1 -7.94 -24.30 -1.45
N ALA A 2 -8.87 -23.35 -1.30
CA ALA A 2 -8.53 -21.95 -1.60
C ALA A 2 -7.63 -21.37 -0.50
N GLY A 3 -6.75 -20.45 -0.88
CA GLY A 3 -5.83 -19.84 0.06
C GLY A 3 -4.99 -18.74 -0.56
N ILE A 4 -3.95 -18.31 0.14
CA ILE A 4 -3.01 -17.29 -0.29
C ILE A 4 -2.02 -17.91 -1.26
N VAL A 5 -1.88 -17.33 -2.45
CA VAL A 5 -0.94 -17.74 -3.52
C VAL A 5 0.32 -16.87 -3.47
N SER A 6 0.16 -15.59 -3.15
CA SER A 6 1.25 -14.63 -3.04
C SER A 6 0.87 -13.51 -2.10
N TYR A 7 1.87 -12.82 -1.57
CA TYR A 7 1.70 -11.64 -0.73
C TYR A 7 2.62 -10.51 -1.17
N GLY A 8 2.30 -9.31 -0.72
CA GLY A 8 3.16 -8.13 -0.80
C GLY A 8 2.80 -7.16 0.30
N ALA A 9 3.70 -6.24 0.59
CA ALA A 9 3.47 -5.19 1.57
C ALA A 9 4.08 -3.87 1.12
N TYR A 10 3.65 -2.79 1.75
CA TYR A 10 4.26 -1.49 1.58
C TYR A 10 4.20 -0.70 2.87
N ILE A 11 5.34 -0.15 3.26
CA ILE A 11 5.44 0.87 4.29
C ILE A 11 6.07 2.10 3.64
N PRO A 12 5.48 3.29 3.73
CA PRO A 12 6.10 4.53 3.25
C PRO A 12 7.57 4.64 3.69
N LEU A 13 8.41 5.27 2.90
CA LEU A 13 9.84 5.40 3.22
C LEU A 13 10.06 6.12 4.55
N TYR A 14 9.25 7.13 4.81
CA TYR A 14 9.50 8.06 5.89
C TYR A 14 8.90 7.61 7.22
N ARG A 15 9.63 7.88 8.29
CA ARG A 15 9.22 7.71 9.69
C ARG A 15 9.35 9.04 10.41
N ILE A 16 8.47 9.27 11.38
CA ILE A 16 8.64 10.35 12.35
C ILE A 16 8.81 9.77 13.74
N SER A 17 9.81 10.23 14.47
CA SER A 17 9.94 9.88 15.89
C SER A 17 8.76 10.46 16.67
N ARG A 18 8.14 9.67 17.53
CA ARG A 18 7.05 10.15 18.38
C ARG A 18 7.49 11.25 19.34
N ALA A 19 8.79 11.36 19.61
CA ALA A 19 9.35 12.47 20.38
C ALA A 19 9.13 13.83 19.71
N GLU A 20 9.01 13.89 18.38
CA GLU A 20 8.76 15.12 17.65
C GLU A 20 7.38 15.73 17.97
N PHE A 21 6.36 14.89 18.19
CA PHE A 21 5.03 15.36 18.61
C PHE A 21 5.09 15.97 20.01
N SER A 22 5.78 15.32 20.94
CA SER A 22 5.97 15.85 22.30
C SER A 22 6.84 17.10 22.33
N ARG A 23 7.84 17.20 21.45
CA ARG A 23 8.63 18.44 21.25
C ARG A 23 7.72 19.59 20.84
N ALA A 24 6.79 19.34 19.91
CA ALA A 24 5.91 20.38 19.38
C ALA A 24 4.81 20.81 20.37
N TRP A 25 4.17 19.85 21.04
CA TRP A 25 2.99 20.08 21.85
C TRP A 25 3.22 19.98 23.36
N GLY A 26 4.35 19.44 23.80
CA GLY A 26 4.55 19.00 25.17
C GLY A 26 3.82 17.69 25.47
N GLY A 27 3.81 17.27 26.73
CA GLY A 27 3.09 16.09 27.17
C GLY A 27 3.90 14.78 27.09
N PHE A 28 3.21 13.68 27.18
CA PHE A 28 3.82 12.34 27.24
C PHE A 28 4.19 11.83 25.84
N THR A 29 5.37 11.26 25.72
CA THR A 29 5.84 10.59 24.50
C THR A 29 5.62 9.09 24.61
N VAL A 30 4.83 8.52 23.68
CA VAL A 30 4.84 7.06 23.48
C VAL A 30 6.16 6.71 22.77
N PRO A 31 6.94 5.74 23.27
CA PRO A 31 8.19 5.33 22.60
C PRO A 31 7.97 4.86 21.15
N GLY A 32 8.99 5.03 20.31
CA GLY A 32 9.01 4.52 18.92
C GLY A 32 8.79 5.59 17.88
N GLU A 33 8.39 5.13 16.71
CA GLU A 33 8.20 5.94 15.50
C GLU A 33 6.92 5.53 14.79
N THR A 34 6.44 6.36 13.86
CA THR A 34 5.31 6.04 12.99
C THR A 34 5.66 6.23 11.52
N ALA A 35 5.09 5.39 10.67
CA ALA A 35 5.20 5.51 9.22
C ALA A 35 4.34 6.66 8.71
N VAL A 36 4.95 7.55 7.94
CA VAL A 36 4.32 8.76 7.40
C VAL A 36 4.22 8.63 5.89
N ALA A 37 3.00 8.63 5.37
CA ALA A 37 2.78 8.77 3.93
C ALA A 37 3.32 10.12 3.46
N SER A 38 4.10 10.11 2.37
CA SER A 38 4.61 11.31 1.73
C SER A 38 3.47 12.20 1.21
N TYR A 39 3.77 13.43 0.85
CA TYR A 39 2.78 14.38 0.30
C TYR A 39 2.09 13.86 -0.97
N ASP A 40 2.73 12.98 -1.71
CA ASP A 40 2.24 12.40 -2.96
C ASP A 40 1.72 10.96 -2.81
N GLU A 41 1.58 10.47 -1.57
CA GLU A 41 1.01 9.16 -1.26
C GLU A 41 -0.42 9.26 -0.71
N ASP A 42 -1.22 8.24 -0.96
CA ASP A 42 -2.52 7.96 -0.36
C ASP A 42 -2.79 6.44 -0.32
N SER A 43 -3.97 6.04 0.11
CA SER A 43 -4.31 4.60 0.19
C SER A 43 -4.24 3.88 -1.15
N ILE A 44 -4.55 4.56 -2.28
CA ILE A 44 -4.47 3.96 -3.62
C ILE A 44 -3.00 3.76 -4.02
N THR A 45 -2.15 4.75 -3.84
CA THR A 45 -0.73 4.65 -4.23
C THR A 45 0.01 3.62 -3.37
N MET A 46 -0.29 3.53 -2.07
CA MET A 46 0.28 2.51 -1.19
C MET A 46 -0.23 1.10 -1.54
N ALA A 47 -1.53 0.95 -1.85
CA ALA A 47 -2.08 -0.32 -2.31
C ALA A 47 -1.44 -0.76 -3.64
N MET A 48 -1.13 0.19 -4.54
CA MET A 48 -0.42 -0.08 -5.80
C MET A 48 0.96 -0.70 -5.55
N GLU A 49 1.73 -0.15 -4.62
CA GLU A 49 3.06 -0.66 -4.25
C GLU A 49 2.97 -2.09 -3.67
N ALA A 50 2.06 -2.32 -2.72
CA ALA A 50 1.85 -3.64 -2.13
C ALA A 50 1.39 -4.66 -3.19
N ALA A 51 0.50 -4.25 -4.11
CA ALA A 51 0.03 -5.10 -5.21
C ALA A 51 1.14 -5.43 -6.20
N THR A 52 2.00 -4.47 -6.54
CA THR A 52 3.16 -4.68 -7.42
C THR A 52 4.13 -5.69 -6.82
N ASP A 53 4.41 -5.59 -5.52
CA ASP A 53 5.24 -6.57 -4.80
C ASP A 53 4.58 -7.96 -4.79
N CYS A 54 3.27 -8.02 -4.52
CA CYS A 54 2.49 -9.26 -4.52
C CYS A 54 2.49 -9.96 -5.89
N LEU A 55 2.38 -9.21 -6.98
CA LEU A 55 2.30 -9.75 -8.35
C LEU A 55 3.67 -9.97 -9.01
N LYS A 56 4.79 -9.72 -8.31
CA LYS A 56 6.13 -9.93 -8.88
C LYS A 56 6.31 -11.37 -9.38
N GLY A 57 6.59 -11.53 -10.69
CA GLY A 57 6.72 -12.84 -11.34
C GLY A 57 5.40 -13.57 -11.62
N ILE A 58 4.26 -12.91 -11.44
CA ILE A 58 2.92 -13.44 -11.75
C ILE A 58 2.35 -12.61 -12.91
N ASP A 59 1.72 -13.28 -13.89
CA ASP A 59 1.06 -12.58 -14.99
C ASP A 59 -0.14 -11.78 -14.46
N PRO A 60 -0.13 -10.44 -14.58
CA PRO A 60 -1.25 -9.61 -14.16
C PRO A 60 -2.58 -9.98 -14.85
N LYS A 61 -2.54 -10.52 -16.06
CA LYS A 61 -3.74 -10.96 -16.79
C LYS A 61 -4.40 -12.22 -16.21
N SER A 62 -3.71 -12.91 -15.30
CA SER A 62 -4.28 -14.06 -14.59
C SER A 62 -5.23 -13.67 -13.45
N VAL A 63 -5.29 -12.38 -13.08
CA VAL A 63 -6.15 -11.84 -12.02
C VAL A 63 -7.56 -11.60 -12.56
N ASP A 64 -8.56 -12.31 -12.03
CA ASP A 64 -9.95 -12.19 -12.46
C ASP A 64 -10.74 -11.12 -11.68
N ALA A 65 -10.29 -10.80 -10.45
CA ALA A 65 -10.92 -9.77 -9.63
C ALA A 65 -9.89 -9.02 -8.75
N LEU A 66 -10.20 -7.75 -8.46
CA LEU A 66 -9.44 -6.92 -7.52
C LEU A 66 -10.39 -6.30 -6.49
N PHE A 67 -10.14 -6.59 -5.21
CA PHE A 67 -10.86 -6.02 -4.08
C PHE A 67 -9.93 -5.08 -3.32
N PHE A 68 -10.34 -3.84 -3.16
CA PHE A 68 -9.58 -2.81 -2.43
C PHE A 68 -10.26 -2.49 -1.12
N ALA A 69 -9.59 -2.76 -0.01
CA ALA A 69 -10.08 -2.52 1.33
C ALA A 69 -9.37 -1.30 1.95
N THR A 70 -10.16 -0.33 2.44
CA THR A 70 -9.60 0.89 3.04
C THR A 70 -10.65 1.62 3.86
N THR A 71 -10.24 2.32 4.91
CA THR A 71 -11.07 3.32 5.59
C THR A 71 -10.72 4.75 5.17
N THR A 72 -9.74 4.92 4.30
CA THR A 72 -9.22 6.21 3.84
C THR A 72 -9.27 6.36 2.32
N SER A 73 -10.35 5.89 1.70
CA SER A 73 -10.57 6.11 0.27
C SER A 73 -10.54 7.62 -0.04
N PRO A 74 -9.78 8.05 -1.07
CA PRO A 74 -9.77 9.45 -1.48
C PRO A 74 -11.08 9.91 -2.14
N TYR A 75 -11.97 8.97 -2.45
CA TYR A 75 -13.25 9.25 -3.10
C TYR A 75 -14.41 8.56 -2.37
N LYS A 76 -15.57 9.21 -2.32
CA LYS A 76 -16.82 8.60 -1.87
C LYS A 76 -17.48 7.81 -3.00
N GLU A 77 -17.44 8.36 -4.22
CA GLU A 77 -18.04 7.80 -5.43
C GLU A 77 -17.03 7.72 -6.56
N ARG A 78 -16.07 6.84 -6.46
CA ARG A 78 -15.14 6.42 -7.51
C ARG A 78 -14.35 5.23 -6.98
N LEU A 79 -14.42 4.10 -7.68
CA LEU A 79 -13.73 2.89 -7.27
C LEU A 79 -12.20 3.05 -7.33
N GLY A 80 -11.55 2.89 -6.17
CA GLY A 80 -10.09 2.80 -6.07
C GLY A 80 -9.56 1.55 -6.75
N SER A 81 -10.29 0.43 -6.63
CA SER A 81 -9.97 -0.83 -7.32
C SER A 81 -9.93 -0.70 -8.84
N SER A 82 -10.76 0.16 -9.45
CA SER A 82 -10.68 0.42 -10.90
C SER A 82 -9.43 1.21 -11.30
N ILE A 83 -8.98 2.15 -10.46
CA ILE A 83 -7.73 2.89 -10.68
C ILE A 83 -6.55 1.93 -10.57
N LEU A 84 -6.52 1.11 -9.51
CA LEU A 84 -5.49 0.08 -9.30
C LEU A 84 -5.42 -0.93 -10.45
N GLY A 85 -6.59 -1.44 -10.89
CA GLY A 85 -6.66 -2.39 -12.00
C GLY A 85 -6.09 -1.83 -13.30
N ALA A 86 -6.37 -0.55 -13.60
CA ALA A 86 -5.82 0.13 -14.77
C ALA A 86 -4.30 0.37 -14.63
N ALA A 87 -3.81 0.76 -13.45
CA ALA A 87 -2.39 1.03 -13.21
C ALA A 87 -1.54 -0.25 -13.18
N LEU A 88 -2.09 -1.35 -12.66
CA LEU A 88 -1.47 -2.69 -12.68
C LEU A 88 -1.55 -3.35 -14.06
N ASP A 89 -2.24 -2.74 -15.02
CA ASP A 89 -2.53 -3.30 -16.35
C ASP A 89 -3.25 -4.67 -16.29
N LEU A 90 -4.21 -4.82 -15.37
CA LEU A 90 -5.04 -6.02 -15.30
C LEU A 90 -6.00 -6.12 -16.49
N SER A 91 -6.72 -7.23 -16.61
CA SER A 91 -7.72 -7.40 -17.68
C SER A 91 -8.82 -6.31 -17.57
N PRO A 92 -9.33 -5.77 -18.70
CA PRO A 92 -10.50 -4.89 -18.66
C PRO A 92 -11.79 -5.61 -18.23
N GLU A 93 -11.83 -6.93 -18.29
CA GLU A 93 -12.96 -7.77 -17.81
C GLU A 93 -12.88 -8.06 -16.30
N LEU A 94 -12.00 -7.34 -15.59
CA LEU A 94 -11.76 -7.47 -14.16
C LEU A 94 -13.01 -7.13 -13.34
N ARG A 95 -13.42 -8.02 -12.43
CA ARG A 95 -14.39 -7.68 -11.39
C ARG A 95 -13.72 -6.82 -10.33
N THR A 96 -14.28 -5.66 -10.01
CA THR A 96 -13.73 -4.71 -9.02
C THR A 96 -14.70 -4.47 -7.88
N MET A 97 -14.16 -4.28 -6.65
CA MET A 97 -14.93 -3.95 -5.46
C MET A 97 -14.07 -3.15 -4.48
N ASP A 98 -14.64 -2.08 -3.92
CA ASP A 98 -14.06 -1.38 -2.77
C ASP A 98 -14.83 -1.78 -1.50
N VAL A 99 -14.07 -2.13 -0.44
CA VAL A 99 -14.60 -2.50 0.88
C VAL A 99 -14.16 -1.46 1.89
N THR A 100 -15.12 -0.84 2.59
CA THR A 100 -14.85 0.27 3.50
C THR A 100 -15.78 0.23 4.72
N GLY A 101 -15.67 1.22 5.61
CA GLY A 101 -16.58 1.42 6.73
C GLY A 101 -16.24 0.64 8.00
N THR A 102 -15.18 -0.16 8.01
CA THR A 102 -14.74 -0.91 9.21
C THR A 102 -13.24 -1.17 9.17
N LEU A 103 -12.61 -1.30 10.35
CA LEU A 103 -11.20 -1.66 10.44
C LEU A 103 -10.91 -3.10 9.95
N ARG A 104 -11.91 -3.98 9.97
CA ARG A 104 -11.81 -5.34 9.41
C ARG A 104 -12.15 -5.42 7.92
N ALA A 105 -12.16 -4.29 7.19
CA ALA A 105 -12.41 -4.29 5.75
C ALA A 105 -11.50 -5.25 4.96
N GLY A 106 -10.23 -5.41 5.40
CA GLY A 106 -9.29 -6.36 4.81
C GLY A 106 -9.74 -7.81 4.92
N THR A 107 -10.11 -8.27 6.12
CA THR A 107 -10.60 -9.64 6.35
C THR A 107 -11.96 -9.88 5.73
N THR A 108 -12.84 -8.87 5.68
CA THR A 108 -14.10 -8.93 4.94
C THR A 108 -13.86 -9.14 3.45
N ALA A 109 -12.90 -8.41 2.85
CA ALA A 109 -12.53 -8.59 1.44
C ALA A 109 -11.92 -9.99 1.18
N ILE A 110 -11.08 -10.49 2.10
CA ILE A 110 -10.51 -11.84 2.04
C ILE A 110 -11.63 -12.90 2.07
N ALA A 111 -12.59 -12.79 2.99
CA ALA A 111 -13.73 -13.71 3.07
C ALA A 111 -14.53 -13.72 1.78
N ALA A 112 -14.91 -12.56 1.26
CA ALA A 112 -15.65 -12.43 0.00
C ALA A 112 -14.87 -12.99 -1.20
N ALA A 113 -13.55 -12.84 -1.22
CA ALA A 113 -12.70 -13.41 -2.26
C ALA A 113 -12.64 -14.95 -2.18
N LEU A 114 -12.51 -15.52 -0.99
CA LEU A 114 -12.53 -16.97 -0.78
C LEU A 114 -13.87 -17.57 -1.18
N ASP A 115 -15.00 -16.91 -0.85
CA ASP A 115 -16.33 -17.34 -1.25
C ASP A 115 -16.47 -17.37 -2.78
N ALA A 116 -16.01 -16.33 -3.46
CA ALA A 116 -16.04 -16.24 -4.93
C ALA A 116 -15.16 -17.35 -5.58
N ILE A 117 -13.97 -17.62 -5.02
CA ILE A 117 -13.07 -18.67 -5.50
C ILE A 117 -13.69 -20.05 -5.26
N ASN A 118 -14.28 -20.27 -4.10
CA ASN A 118 -14.93 -21.55 -3.77
C ASN A 118 -16.17 -21.82 -4.63
N ALA A 119 -16.94 -20.77 -4.95
CA ALA A 119 -18.06 -20.81 -5.88
C ALA A 119 -17.63 -20.94 -7.36
N ASN A 120 -16.31 -20.94 -7.66
CA ASN A 120 -15.74 -20.94 -9.01
C ASN A 120 -16.21 -19.77 -9.90
N SER A 121 -16.57 -18.63 -9.29
CA SER A 121 -16.91 -17.38 -10.01
C SER A 121 -15.67 -16.54 -10.35
N ALA A 122 -14.52 -16.86 -9.75
CA ALA A 122 -13.20 -16.32 -10.08
C ALA A 122 -12.13 -17.37 -9.70
N ARG A 123 -10.99 -17.36 -10.39
CA ARG A 123 -9.84 -18.26 -10.09
C ARG A 123 -8.85 -17.58 -9.17
N ASN A 124 -8.45 -16.36 -9.53
CA ASN A 124 -7.47 -15.57 -8.81
C ASN A 124 -8.04 -14.20 -8.46
N ILE A 125 -8.00 -13.83 -7.19
CA ILE A 125 -8.49 -12.56 -6.70
C ILE A 125 -7.37 -11.84 -5.95
N LEU A 126 -7.02 -10.63 -6.40
CA LEU A 126 -6.10 -9.77 -5.70
C LEU A 126 -6.88 -8.94 -4.67
N VAL A 127 -6.56 -9.11 -3.40
CA VAL A 127 -7.06 -8.29 -2.29
C VAL A 127 -5.95 -7.32 -1.89
N THR A 128 -6.21 -6.02 -1.95
CA THR A 128 -5.30 -4.97 -1.49
C THR A 128 -5.92 -4.24 -0.30
N VAL A 129 -5.12 -3.96 0.71
CA VAL A 129 -5.58 -3.27 1.92
C VAL A 129 -4.62 -2.12 2.22
N ALA A 130 -5.13 -0.89 2.38
CA ALA A 130 -4.26 0.26 2.65
C ALA A 130 -4.99 1.34 3.45
N ASP A 131 -4.31 1.93 4.43
CA ASP A 131 -4.82 3.08 5.16
C ASP A 131 -3.74 4.12 5.47
N SER A 132 -4.18 5.37 5.53
CA SER A 132 -3.38 6.53 5.93
C SER A 132 -4.26 7.48 6.76
N ARG A 133 -4.61 7.05 7.97
CA ARG A 133 -5.48 7.79 8.87
C ARG A 133 -4.73 8.92 9.57
N LEU A 134 -5.45 9.94 10.01
CA LEU A 134 -4.91 11.10 10.71
C LEU A 134 -5.55 11.27 12.08
N GLY A 135 -4.71 11.49 13.08
CA GLY A 135 -5.11 12.05 14.38
C GLY A 135 -5.08 13.57 14.33
N ALA A 136 -5.94 14.21 15.13
CA ALA A 136 -5.92 15.68 15.24
C ALA A 136 -4.60 16.16 15.86
N PRO A 137 -4.05 17.30 15.39
CA PRO A 137 -2.87 17.91 16.00
C PRO A 137 -3.00 18.07 17.51
N SER A 138 -1.97 17.71 18.27
CA SER A 138 -1.97 17.63 19.74
C SER A 138 -2.94 16.59 20.34
N GLY A 139 -3.62 15.82 19.51
CA GLY A 139 -4.52 14.74 19.95
C GLY A 139 -3.77 13.43 20.20
N GLU A 140 -4.41 12.54 20.95
CA GLU A 140 -3.82 11.25 21.33
C GLU A 140 -3.45 10.38 20.10
N PHE A 141 -4.33 10.34 19.08
CA PHE A 141 -4.12 9.53 17.90
C PHE A 141 -3.00 10.03 16.99
N GLU A 142 -2.58 11.29 17.08
CA GLU A 142 -1.61 11.88 16.16
C GLU A 142 -0.28 11.12 16.16
N GLN A 143 0.22 10.74 17.33
CA GLN A 143 1.48 10.00 17.48
C GLN A 143 1.32 8.48 17.35
N LEU A 144 0.09 7.95 17.32
CA LEU A 144 -0.18 6.51 17.36
C LEU A 144 -0.51 5.92 16.00
N LEU A 145 -1.04 6.74 15.07
CA LEU A 145 -1.45 6.29 13.74
C LEU A 145 -0.26 6.28 12.77
N GLY A 146 -0.23 5.26 11.93
CA GLY A 146 0.75 5.10 10.85
C GLY A 146 0.07 4.87 9.51
N SER A 147 0.87 4.84 8.45
CA SER A 147 0.42 4.56 7.10
C SER A 147 1.06 3.29 6.57
N GLY A 148 0.31 2.48 5.80
CA GLY A 148 0.83 1.27 5.21
C GLY A 148 -0.20 0.52 4.39
N ALA A 149 0.28 -0.52 3.69
CA ALA A 149 -0.54 -1.37 2.85
C ALA A 149 -0.04 -2.82 2.83
N ALA A 150 -0.94 -3.73 2.50
CA ALA A 150 -0.64 -5.12 2.17
C ALA A 150 -1.48 -5.57 0.99
N ALA A 151 -1.02 -6.62 0.30
CA ALA A 151 -1.76 -7.27 -0.77
C ALA A 151 -1.62 -8.79 -0.66
N LEU A 152 -2.70 -9.49 -0.95
CA LEU A 152 -2.76 -10.95 -1.01
C LEU A 152 -3.38 -11.36 -2.35
N LEU A 153 -2.71 -12.24 -3.08
CA LEU A 153 -3.33 -12.94 -4.20
C LEU A 153 -3.93 -14.24 -3.66
N LEU A 154 -5.22 -14.41 -3.83
CA LEU A 154 -5.96 -15.59 -3.40
C LEU A 154 -6.31 -16.46 -4.60
N GLY A 155 -6.26 -17.79 -4.44
CA GLY A 155 -6.53 -18.75 -5.51
C GLY A 155 -6.59 -20.19 -5.01
N LYS A 156 -6.61 -21.14 -5.95
CA LYS A 156 -6.57 -22.59 -5.66
C LYS A 156 -5.28 -23.25 -6.14
N GLU A 157 -4.49 -22.59 -6.98
CA GLU A 157 -3.26 -23.12 -7.55
C GLU A 157 -2.04 -22.41 -6.97
N GLY A 158 -0.97 -23.14 -6.67
CA GLY A 158 0.23 -22.58 -6.09
C GLY A 158 0.06 -21.95 -4.71
N VAL A 159 -0.92 -22.42 -3.94
CA VAL A 159 -1.28 -21.88 -2.63
C VAL A 159 -0.14 -22.06 -1.65
N ILE A 160 0.37 -20.97 -1.10
CA ILE A 160 1.45 -20.94 -0.08
C ILE A 160 0.90 -21.10 1.35
N ALA A 161 -0.37 -20.68 1.57
CA ALA A 161 -1.05 -20.87 2.84
C ALA A 161 -2.54 -21.13 2.58
N GLU A 162 -3.01 -22.34 2.90
CA GLU A 162 -4.41 -22.76 2.73
C GLU A 162 -5.28 -22.20 3.84
N VAL A 163 -6.48 -21.71 3.52
CA VAL A 163 -7.49 -21.33 4.51
C VAL A 163 -8.32 -22.55 4.86
N GLN A 164 -8.11 -23.09 6.06
CA GLN A 164 -8.76 -24.33 6.52
C GLN A 164 -10.01 -24.08 7.36
N GLY A 165 -10.16 -22.84 7.89
CA GLY A 165 -11.30 -22.49 8.69
C GLY A 165 -11.45 -21.00 8.89
N ASN A 166 -12.66 -20.58 9.24
CA ASN A 166 -12.96 -19.20 9.58
C ASN A 166 -14.07 -19.08 10.63
N CYS A 167 -14.12 -17.93 11.28
CA CYS A 167 -15.16 -17.55 12.21
C CYS A 167 -15.37 -16.04 12.15
N PHE A 168 -16.63 -15.61 12.14
CA PHE A 168 -17.02 -14.20 12.08
C PHE A 168 -17.92 -13.86 13.25
N LEU A 169 -17.68 -12.70 13.86
CA LEU A 169 -18.50 -12.10 14.90
C LEU A 169 -18.84 -10.68 14.49
N SER A 170 -20.10 -10.36 14.42
CA SER A 170 -20.59 -9.01 14.14
C SER A 170 -21.22 -8.42 15.40
N ASP A 171 -20.87 -7.18 15.70
CA ASP A 171 -21.48 -6.43 16.81
C ASP A 171 -21.57 -4.95 16.43
N GLU A 172 -22.65 -4.28 16.83
CA GLU A 172 -22.76 -2.84 16.69
C GLU A 172 -22.04 -2.17 17.87
N PHE A 173 -20.75 -1.93 17.69
CA PHE A 173 -19.88 -1.32 18.69
C PHE A 173 -19.09 -0.16 18.08
N SER A 174 -19.37 1.05 18.57
CA SER A 174 -18.71 2.28 18.08
C SER A 174 -17.37 2.50 18.76
N GLY A 175 -16.29 1.94 18.19
CA GLY A 175 -14.92 2.13 18.69
C GLY A 175 -14.27 3.41 18.17
N VAL A 176 -14.14 3.50 16.85
CA VAL A 176 -13.59 4.65 16.15
C VAL A 176 -14.46 4.97 14.93
N TRP A 177 -14.58 6.24 14.58
CA TRP A 177 -15.39 6.65 13.43
C TRP A 177 -14.89 7.93 12.79
N ARG A 178 -15.34 8.21 11.58
CA ARG A 178 -15.29 9.48 10.87
C ARG A 178 -16.57 9.62 10.06
N THR A 179 -17.14 10.82 10.06
CA THR A 179 -18.26 11.18 9.19
C THR A 179 -17.77 11.95 7.96
N ASP A 180 -18.69 12.32 7.10
CA ASP A 180 -18.42 13.19 5.96
C ASP A 180 -17.82 14.52 6.42
N GLY A 181 -16.67 14.88 5.83
CA GLY A 181 -15.94 16.10 6.20
C GLY A 181 -14.97 15.93 7.36
N ASP A 182 -14.98 14.81 8.08
CA ASP A 182 -13.97 14.55 9.10
C ASP A 182 -12.63 14.18 8.47
N ILE A 183 -11.62 15.00 8.74
CA ILE A 183 -10.22 14.71 8.38
C ILE A 183 -9.60 13.77 9.43
N PHE A 184 -9.94 13.99 10.70
CA PHE A 184 -9.34 13.32 11.84
C PHE A 184 -10.22 12.21 12.37
N LEU A 185 -9.56 11.17 12.87
CA LEU A 185 -10.21 10.07 13.56
C LEU A 185 -10.88 10.55 14.85
N ARG A 186 -12.08 10.05 15.11
CA ARG A 186 -12.81 10.25 16.36
C ARG A 186 -12.93 8.93 17.12
N SER A 187 -12.99 9.01 18.43
CA SER A 187 -13.26 7.90 19.34
C SER A 187 -14.04 8.42 20.56
N TRP A 188 -14.46 7.52 21.38
CA TRP A 188 -15.04 7.80 22.71
C TRP A 188 -14.01 7.51 23.79
N GLU A 189 -14.45 7.18 25.02
CA GLU A 189 -13.57 6.84 26.13
C GLU A 189 -12.76 5.58 25.82
N ASP A 190 -11.44 5.71 25.78
CA ASP A 190 -10.50 4.64 25.44
C ASP A 190 -10.70 3.38 26.24
N ARG A 191 -10.99 3.52 27.56
CA ARG A 191 -11.24 2.38 28.43
C ARG A 191 -12.43 1.55 27.94
N MET A 192 -13.54 2.18 27.58
CA MET A 192 -14.70 1.49 27.03
C MET A 192 -14.36 0.82 25.70
N VAL A 193 -13.74 1.57 24.79
CA VAL A 193 -13.41 1.08 23.43
C VAL A 193 -12.45 -0.12 23.49
N LEU A 194 -11.48 -0.09 24.40
CA LEU A 194 -10.49 -1.16 24.52
C LEU A 194 -11.01 -2.34 25.32
N ASP A 195 -11.72 -2.13 26.43
CA ASP A 195 -12.16 -3.20 27.32
C ASP A 195 -13.38 -3.94 26.74
N GLU A 196 -14.42 -3.21 26.38
CA GLU A 196 -15.67 -3.81 25.90
C GLU A 196 -15.61 -4.17 24.40
N GLY A 197 -14.78 -3.49 23.62
CA GLY A 197 -14.58 -3.74 22.21
C GLY A 197 -13.43 -4.72 21.95
N TYR A 198 -12.23 -4.19 21.80
CA TYR A 198 -11.05 -4.92 21.36
C TYR A 198 -10.75 -6.16 22.22
N SER A 199 -10.66 -5.98 23.54
CA SER A 199 -10.31 -7.05 24.48
C SER A 199 -11.43 -8.08 24.69
N THR A 200 -12.64 -7.81 24.21
CA THR A 200 -13.78 -8.74 24.26
C THR A 200 -13.93 -9.51 22.96
N PHE A 201 -13.98 -8.83 21.81
CA PHE A 201 -14.33 -9.49 20.54
C PHE A 201 -13.20 -10.31 19.94
N LEU A 202 -11.94 -9.86 20.03
CA LEU A 202 -10.82 -10.62 19.49
C LEU A 202 -10.60 -11.96 20.20
N PRO A 203 -10.47 -12.03 21.54
CA PRO A 203 -10.35 -13.31 22.23
C PRO A 203 -11.54 -14.22 21.94
N LYS A 204 -12.75 -13.68 21.94
CA LYS A 204 -13.97 -14.45 21.69
C LYS A 204 -13.99 -15.10 20.32
N VAL A 205 -13.69 -14.36 19.23
CA VAL A 205 -13.71 -14.94 17.88
C VAL A 205 -12.62 -15.97 17.68
N MET A 206 -11.40 -15.73 18.23
CA MET A 206 -10.29 -16.66 18.15
C MET A 206 -10.54 -17.93 18.98
N ALA A 207 -11.09 -17.82 20.18
CA ALA A 207 -11.50 -18.98 20.99
C ALA A 207 -12.61 -19.80 20.31
N THR A 208 -13.62 -19.12 19.74
CA THR A 208 -14.70 -19.78 19.00
C THR A 208 -14.18 -20.54 17.79
N LEU A 209 -13.20 -19.96 17.07
CA LEU A 209 -12.55 -20.66 15.95
C LEU A 209 -11.81 -21.91 16.44
N MET A 210 -10.98 -21.78 17.49
CA MET A 210 -10.25 -22.90 18.08
C MET A 210 -11.19 -24.03 18.52
N GLU A 211 -12.27 -23.70 19.23
CA GLU A 211 -13.28 -24.66 19.67
C GLU A 211 -13.95 -25.37 18.47
N ARG A 212 -14.38 -24.60 17.46
CA ARG A 212 -15.06 -25.12 16.25
C ARG A 212 -14.23 -26.15 15.48
N TYR A 213 -12.92 -25.95 15.41
CA TYR A 213 -12.01 -26.80 14.66
C TYR A 213 -11.18 -27.74 15.54
N GLY A 214 -11.47 -27.83 16.86
CA GLY A 214 -10.79 -28.72 17.78
C GLY A 214 -9.30 -28.38 17.96
N LEU A 215 -8.95 -27.10 17.98
CA LEU A 215 -7.59 -26.59 18.06
C LEU A 215 -7.30 -25.98 19.43
N SER A 216 -6.02 -25.97 19.78
CA SER A 216 -5.48 -25.31 20.96
C SER A 216 -4.45 -24.23 20.57
N PRO A 217 -4.09 -23.30 21.44
CA PRO A 217 -3.03 -22.31 21.16
C PRO A 217 -1.68 -22.96 20.81
N ASP A 218 -1.44 -24.17 21.28
CA ASP A 218 -0.18 -24.90 21.00
C ASP A 218 -0.08 -25.42 19.57
N ASP A 219 -1.20 -25.59 18.88
CA ASP A 219 -1.23 -26.04 17.49
C ASP A 219 -0.71 -24.98 16.50
N PHE A 220 -0.68 -23.70 16.92
CA PHE A 220 -0.24 -22.62 16.03
C PHE A 220 1.25 -22.31 16.21
N ALA A 221 1.95 -22.12 15.10
CA ALA A 221 3.30 -21.60 15.04
C ALA A 221 3.31 -20.08 15.28
N LYS A 222 2.29 -19.37 14.74
CA LYS A 222 2.07 -17.93 14.92
C LYS A 222 0.60 -17.61 15.14
N VAL A 223 0.36 -16.59 15.98
CA VAL A 223 -0.95 -15.99 16.21
C VAL A 223 -0.85 -14.50 15.86
N VAL A 224 -1.60 -14.11 14.85
CA VAL A 224 -1.58 -12.78 14.23
C VAL A 224 -2.93 -12.12 14.48
N TYR A 225 -2.95 -11.00 15.15
CA TYR A 225 -4.15 -10.17 15.32
C TYR A 225 -3.76 -8.71 15.40
N ASP A 226 -4.59 -7.83 14.87
CA ASP A 226 -4.29 -6.41 14.78
C ASP A 226 -4.04 -5.78 16.16
N ALA A 227 -3.14 -4.80 16.18
CA ALA A 227 -2.79 -4.07 17.38
C ALA A 227 -3.69 -2.84 17.54
N PRO A 228 -4.21 -2.59 18.74
CA PRO A 228 -4.89 -1.34 19.05
C PRO A 228 -3.88 -0.22 19.23
N THR A 229 -4.36 0.98 19.55
CA THR A 229 -3.49 2.11 19.94
C THR A 229 -2.78 1.92 21.28
N ASN A 230 -3.12 0.86 22.02
CA ASN A 230 -2.51 0.50 23.30
C ASN A 230 -1.85 -0.89 23.25
N ILE A 231 -0.52 -0.93 23.18
CA ILE A 231 0.26 -2.16 23.03
C ILE A 231 0.10 -3.15 24.20
N ARG A 232 -0.22 -2.66 25.40
CA ARG A 232 -0.45 -3.54 26.55
C ARG A 232 -1.70 -4.39 26.35
N ARG A 233 -2.75 -3.84 25.73
CA ARG A 233 -3.97 -4.57 25.41
C ARG A 233 -3.70 -5.68 24.36
N HIS A 234 -2.83 -5.44 23.40
CA HIS A 234 -2.41 -6.49 22.48
C HIS A 234 -1.77 -7.68 23.22
N ALA A 235 -0.84 -7.43 24.12
CA ALA A 235 -0.23 -8.49 24.93
C ALA A 235 -1.24 -9.23 25.83
N GLN A 236 -2.21 -8.52 26.41
CA GLN A 236 -3.26 -9.10 27.26
C GLN A 236 -4.15 -10.09 26.51
N VAL A 237 -4.52 -9.81 25.26
CA VAL A 237 -5.29 -10.74 24.41
C VAL A 237 -4.55 -12.06 24.24
N GLY A 238 -3.25 -12.03 23.94
CA GLY A 238 -2.43 -13.24 23.87
C GLY A 238 -2.37 -14.02 25.18
N GLN A 239 -2.28 -13.32 26.33
CA GLN A 239 -2.27 -13.94 27.65
C GLN A 239 -3.62 -14.60 27.99
N GLU A 240 -4.73 -13.95 27.70
CA GLU A 240 -6.09 -14.47 27.92
C GLU A 240 -6.31 -15.78 27.16
N LEU A 241 -5.86 -15.83 25.91
CA LEU A 241 -5.91 -17.02 25.07
C LEU A 241 -4.84 -18.07 25.42
N LYS A 242 -4.00 -17.81 26.42
CA LYS A 242 -2.87 -18.68 26.82
C LYS A 242 -1.89 -18.96 25.69
N VAL A 243 -1.73 -18.02 24.77
CA VAL A 243 -0.73 -18.08 23.69
C VAL A 243 0.64 -17.75 24.26
N ALA A 244 1.64 -18.57 23.98
CA ALA A 244 3.03 -18.27 24.37
C ALA A 244 3.49 -16.95 23.70
N PRO A 245 4.12 -16.01 24.41
CA PRO A 245 4.50 -14.70 23.86
C PRO A 245 5.34 -14.77 22.58
N ALA A 246 6.19 -15.78 22.42
CA ALA A 246 7.00 -15.99 21.21
C ALA A 246 6.18 -16.35 19.95
N LYS A 247 4.96 -16.85 20.13
CA LYS A 247 4.03 -17.17 19.05
C LYS A 247 3.18 -15.98 18.62
N VAL A 248 3.04 -14.96 19.47
CA VAL A 248 2.32 -13.74 19.10
C VAL A 248 3.16 -12.94 18.13
N GLN A 249 2.56 -12.52 17.01
CA GLN A 249 3.22 -11.68 16.01
C GLN A 249 3.50 -10.29 16.58
N ASP A 250 4.70 -9.75 16.28
CA ASP A 250 5.04 -8.37 16.64
C ASP A 250 3.95 -7.41 16.09
N PRO A 251 3.40 -6.53 16.94
CA PRO A 251 2.32 -5.64 16.56
C PRO A 251 2.73 -4.49 15.62
N LEU A 252 4.02 -4.35 15.27
CA LEU A 252 4.57 -3.27 14.43
C LEU A 252 4.29 -1.85 14.99
N PHE A 253 3.72 -1.78 16.17
CA PHE A 253 3.23 -0.52 16.76
C PHE A 253 4.35 0.46 17.08
N LEU A 254 5.54 -0.03 17.47
CA LEU A 254 6.69 0.81 17.83
C LEU A 254 7.49 1.29 16.61
N THR A 255 7.33 0.65 15.45
CA THR A 255 8.13 0.88 14.24
C THR A 255 7.32 1.45 13.06
N VAL A 256 6.00 1.21 13.05
CA VAL A 256 5.11 1.64 11.97
C VAL A 256 3.93 2.46 12.49
N GLY A 257 3.42 2.14 13.68
CA GLY A 257 2.18 2.69 14.22
C GLY A 257 0.94 1.91 13.74
N ASN A 258 -0.25 2.34 14.16
CA ASN A 258 -1.50 1.68 13.78
C ASN A 258 -1.93 2.09 12.38
N THR A 259 -1.89 1.16 11.44
CA THR A 259 -2.21 1.36 10.02
C THR A 259 -3.67 1.04 9.67
N GLY A 260 -4.57 1.04 10.65
CA GLY A 260 -6.01 0.85 10.40
C GLY A 260 -6.34 -0.51 9.79
N ALA A 261 -7.15 -0.50 8.74
CA ALA A 261 -7.60 -1.72 8.08
C ALA A 261 -6.44 -2.58 7.52
N ALA A 262 -5.28 -1.97 7.24
CA ALA A 262 -4.11 -2.70 6.74
C ALA A 262 -3.33 -3.45 7.83
N MET A 263 -3.52 -3.09 9.12
CA MET A 263 -2.67 -3.56 10.22
C MET A 263 -2.57 -5.07 10.31
N ALA A 264 -3.71 -5.74 10.44
CA ALA A 264 -3.74 -7.21 10.57
C ALA A 264 -3.11 -7.91 9.35
N THR A 265 -3.42 -7.44 8.13
CA THR A 265 -2.89 -8.03 6.89
C THR A 265 -1.38 -7.79 6.74
N MET A 266 -0.86 -6.62 7.12
CA MET A 266 0.58 -6.35 7.17
C MET A 266 1.29 -7.28 8.16
N MET A 267 0.71 -7.48 9.36
CA MET A 267 1.22 -8.43 10.34
C MET A 267 1.17 -9.87 9.84
N LEU A 268 0.13 -10.25 9.07
CA LEU A 268 0.06 -11.57 8.43
C LEU A 268 1.19 -11.74 7.40
N VAL A 269 1.49 -10.73 6.57
CA VAL A 269 2.62 -10.78 5.65
C VAL A 269 3.93 -10.98 6.42
N ALA A 270 4.16 -10.23 7.50
CA ALA A 270 5.35 -10.39 8.35
C ALA A 270 5.46 -11.81 8.94
N ALA A 271 4.34 -12.42 9.35
CA ALA A 271 4.32 -13.79 9.84
C ALA A 271 4.61 -14.83 8.74
N LEU A 272 4.11 -14.61 7.52
CA LEU A 272 4.36 -15.50 6.38
C LEU A 272 5.82 -15.44 5.88
N GLU A 273 6.50 -14.31 6.05
CA GLU A 273 7.94 -14.18 5.72
C GLU A 273 8.85 -15.04 6.62
N ASP A 274 8.39 -15.37 7.83
CA ASP A 274 9.12 -16.23 8.79
C ASP A 274 8.59 -17.67 8.84
N ALA A 275 7.46 -17.94 8.18
CA ALA A 275 6.77 -19.22 8.25
C ALA A 275 7.51 -20.34 7.50
N LYS A 276 7.25 -21.57 7.91
CA LYS A 276 7.77 -22.78 7.30
C LYS A 276 6.62 -23.69 6.84
N PRO A 277 6.84 -24.53 5.82
CA PRO A 277 5.88 -25.54 5.45
C PRO A 277 5.44 -26.39 6.65
N GLY A 278 4.14 -26.55 6.82
CA GLY A 278 3.54 -27.23 7.95
C GLY A 278 3.11 -26.33 9.10
N ASP A 279 3.55 -25.07 9.14
CA ASP A 279 3.14 -24.13 10.18
C ASP A 279 1.65 -23.81 10.07
N LYS A 280 0.95 -23.80 11.21
CA LYS A 280 -0.40 -23.24 11.32
C LYS A 280 -0.34 -21.81 11.82
N VAL A 281 -1.12 -20.93 11.22
CA VAL A 281 -1.24 -19.52 11.61
C VAL A 281 -2.69 -19.22 11.96
N LEU A 282 -2.93 -18.69 13.16
CA LEU A 282 -4.19 -18.06 13.52
C LEU A 282 -4.13 -16.59 13.14
N PHE A 283 -5.06 -16.13 12.30
CA PHE A 283 -5.12 -14.77 11.81
C PHE A 283 -6.45 -14.14 12.18
N ALA A 284 -6.46 -12.97 12.81
CA ALA A 284 -7.69 -12.29 13.22
C ALA A 284 -7.60 -10.78 13.04
N SER A 285 -8.76 -10.13 12.87
CA SER A 285 -8.90 -8.68 12.77
C SER A 285 -10.14 -8.19 13.51
N TYR A 286 -10.05 -6.99 14.10
CA TYR A 286 -11.08 -6.33 14.89
C TYR A 286 -11.66 -5.12 14.15
N GLY A 287 -12.97 -4.92 14.28
CA GLY A 287 -13.69 -3.74 13.77
C GLY A 287 -15.19 -4.02 13.65
N ASN A 288 -16.04 -3.43 14.52
CA ASN A 288 -17.48 -3.73 14.62
C ASN A 288 -17.76 -5.24 14.76
N GLY A 289 -17.10 -5.85 15.73
CA GLY A 289 -16.92 -7.30 15.89
C GLY A 289 -15.51 -7.74 15.53
N ALA A 290 -15.32 -8.99 15.11
CA ALA A 290 -14.02 -9.53 14.74
C ALA A 290 -14.14 -10.71 13.78
N ASP A 291 -13.12 -10.92 12.96
CA ASP A 291 -12.98 -12.05 12.05
C ASP A 291 -11.74 -12.86 12.43
N ALA A 292 -11.80 -14.20 12.30
CA ALA A 292 -10.66 -15.08 12.50
C ALA A 292 -10.58 -16.14 11.40
N PHE A 293 -9.33 -16.51 11.04
CA PHE A 293 -9.01 -17.50 10.03
C PHE A 293 -7.93 -18.46 10.53
N GLN A 294 -8.05 -19.72 10.20
CA GLN A 294 -7.00 -20.71 10.34
C GLN A 294 -6.31 -20.92 9.01
N LEU A 295 -4.99 -20.73 8.99
CA LEU A 295 -4.15 -20.92 7.82
C LEU A 295 -3.20 -22.10 8.05
N GLN A 296 -2.94 -22.87 6.99
CA GLN A 296 -1.94 -23.94 6.95
C GLN A 296 -0.92 -23.66 5.88
N VAL A 297 0.33 -23.39 6.26
CA VAL A 297 1.43 -23.11 5.33
C VAL A 297 1.82 -24.35 4.56
N THR A 298 1.99 -24.22 3.25
CA THR A 298 2.30 -25.32 2.34
C THR A 298 3.75 -25.25 1.83
N PRO A 299 4.28 -26.33 1.22
CA PRO A 299 5.61 -26.31 0.59
C PRO A 299 5.74 -25.34 -0.60
N HIS A 300 4.63 -24.81 -1.13
CA HIS A 300 4.69 -23.79 -2.18
C HIS A 300 5.30 -22.47 -1.71
N LEU A 301 5.31 -22.20 -0.40
CA LEU A 301 5.96 -21.02 0.15
C LEU A 301 7.45 -20.95 -0.23
N GLU A 302 8.17 -22.07 -0.24
CA GLU A 302 9.59 -22.12 -0.61
C GLU A 302 9.85 -21.81 -2.10
N LYS A 303 8.81 -21.90 -2.93
CA LYS A 303 8.86 -21.60 -4.37
C LYS A 303 8.47 -20.18 -4.69
N LEU A 304 7.97 -19.43 -3.70
CA LEU A 304 7.61 -18.04 -3.87
C LEU A 304 8.90 -17.23 -4.10
N GLY A 305 8.98 -16.54 -5.23
CA GLY A 305 10.12 -15.66 -5.52
C GLY A 305 10.24 -14.54 -4.48
N LYS A 306 11.44 -13.93 -4.38
CA LYS A 306 11.71 -12.84 -3.45
C LYS A 306 10.69 -11.71 -3.56
N ARG A 307 10.16 -11.27 -2.41
CA ARG A 307 9.31 -10.10 -2.22
C ARG A 307 10.05 -9.09 -1.35
N ARG A 308 9.72 -7.80 -1.49
CA ARG A 308 10.16 -6.80 -0.52
C ARG A 308 9.53 -7.08 0.84
N GLY A 309 8.22 -7.33 0.82
CA GLY A 309 7.46 -7.67 1.99
C GLY A 309 7.61 -6.64 3.11
N MET A 310 7.47 -7.10 4.35
CA MET A 310 7.61 -6.23 5.53
C MET A 310 9.08 -5.95 5.88
N LYS A 311 9.95 -6.96 5.80
CA LYS A 311 11.35 -6.87 6.28
C LYS A 311 12.13 -5.77 5.57
N GLN A 312 12.18 -5.79 4.24
CA GLN A 312 12.93 -4.79 3.49
C GLN A 312 12.35 -3.38 3.65
N HIS A 313 11.02 -3.25 3.82
CA HIS A 313 10.42 -1.95 4.09
C HIS A 313 10.72 -1.41 5.50
N LEU A 314 10.90 -2.27 6.49
CA LEU A 314 11.33 -1.87 7.83
C LEU A 314 12.80 -1.43 7.85
N GLU A 315 13.66 -2.11 7.10
CA GLU A 315 15.09 -1.82 6.99
C GLU A 315 15.40 -0.55 6.19
N SER A 316 14.61 -0.26 5.15
CA SER A 316 14.83 0.85 4.20
C SER A 316 14.14 2.16 4.61
N LYS A 317 14.09 2.48 5.88
CA LYS A 317 13.43 3.69 6.39
C LYS A 317 14.33 4.93 6.34
N ARG A 318 13.68 6.12 6.28
CA ARG A 318 14.29 7.43 6.46
C ARG A 318 13.52 8.23 7.49
N MET A 319 14.22 8.88 8.40
CA MET A 319 13.59 9.72 9.41
C MET A 319 13.23 11.09 8.83
N LEU A 320 12.02 11.58 9.13
CA LEU A 320 11.69 12.99 8.96
C LEU A 320 12.44 13.82 9.98
N ASN A 321 12.97 14.95 9.54
CA ASN A 321 13.81 15.79 10.37
C ASN A 321 13.04 16.52 11.48
N ASN A 322 11.74 16.78 11.27
CA ASN A 322 10.93 17.56 12.20
C ASN A 322 9.42 17.35 11.97
N TYR A 323 8.63 17.78 12.95
CA TYR A 323 7.17 17.75 12.93
C TYR A 323 6.56 18.71 11.90
N GLU A 324 7.20 19.83 11.61
CA GLU A 324 6.73 20.84 10.67
C GLU A 324 6.66 20.27 9.24
N THR A 325 7.61 19.41 8.87
CA THR A 325 7.57 18.67 7.60
C THR A 325 6.38 17.70 7.55
N TYR A 326 6.10 17.00 8.65
CA TYR A 326 4.91 16.15 8.76
C TYR A 326 3.64 16.95 8.54
N LEU A 327 3.45 18.09 9.23
CA LEU A 327 2.27 18.95 9.08
C LEU A 327 2.08 19.40 7.63
N ARG A 328 3.16 19.84 6.99
CA ARG A 328 3.16 20.31 5.60
C ARG A 328 2.77 19.18 4.64
N TRP A 329 3.38 18.00 4.77
CA TRP A 329 3.12 16.87 3.89
C TRP A 329 1.72 16.29 4.04
N ARG A 330 1.20 16.33 5.25
CA ARG A 330 -0.17 15.85 5.54
C ARG A 330 -1.25 16.92 5.28
N GLY A 331 -0.87 18.11 4.82
CA GLY A 331 -1.80 19.20 4.52
C GLY A 331 -2.52 19.74 5.75
N LEU A 332 -1.88 19.67 6.93
CA LEU A 332 -2.46 20.06 8.22
C LEU A 332 -2.27 21.54 8.55
N ILE A 333 -1.44 22.23 7.79
CA ILE A 333 -1.24 23.68 7.92
C ILE A 333 -1.50 24.35 6.57
N PRO A 334 -2.15 25.53 6.55
CA PRO A 334 -2.30 26.30 5.34
C PRO A 334 -0.95 26.88 4.91
N LEU A 335 -0.60 26.66 3.65
CA LEU A 335 0.59 27.27 3.04
C LEU A 335 0.16 28.31 2.01
N GLU A 336 1.01 29.33 1.78
CA GLU A 336 0.80 30.26 0.68
C GLU A 336 0.82 29.48 -0.65
N ALA A 337 -0.21 29.71 -1.47
CA ALA A 337 -0.30 29.08 -2.78
C ALA A 337 0.85 29.53 -3.69
N ALA A 338 1.35 28.64 -4.52
CA ALA A 338 2.33 28.96 -5.54
C ALA A 338 1.79 30.04 -6.49
N ARG A 339 2.58 31.08 -6.74
CA ARG A 339 2.22 32.15 -7.68
C ARG A 339 2.52 31.80 -9.14
N ARG A 340 3.41 30.82 -9.38
CA ARG A 340 3.84 30.36 -10.73
C ARG A 340 4.43 28.93 -10.64
N PRO A 341 4.33 28.18 -11.74
CA PRO A 341 3.34 28.31 -12.83
C PRO A 341 1.96 27.86 -12.36
N GLU A 342 0.89 28.38 -12.99
CA GLU A 342 -0.43 27.77 -12.83
C GLU A 342 -0.38 26.36 -13.38
N GLN A 343 -0.90 25.44 -12.59
CA GLN A 343 -1.02 24.04 -12.95
C GLN A 343 -2.08 23.90 -14.06
N ALA A 344 -1.78 23.11 -15.08
CA ALA A 344 -2.77 22.81 -16.10
C ALA A 344 -4.02 22.19 -15.47
N PRO A 345 -5.23 22.65 -15.80
CA PRO A 345 -6.46 22.10 -15.21
C PRO A 345 -6.66 20.64 -15.60
N THR A 346 -7.21 19.85 -14.68
CA THR A 346 -7.56 18.46 -14.93
C THR A 346 -8.53 18.34 -16.11
N SER A 347 -8.17 17.53 -17.09
CA SER A 347 -9.05 17.14 -18.19
C SER A 347 -9.41 15.65 -18.08
N ILE A 348 -10.61 15.36 -17.58
CA ILE A 348 -11.08 13.97 -17.43
C ILE A 348 -11.12 13.24 -18.77
N SER A 349 -11.52 13.93 -19.86
CA SER A 349 -11.54 13.35 -21.20
C SER A 349 -10.15 13.02 -21.73
N ALA A 350 -9.13 13.83 -21.42
CA ALA A 350 -7.73 13.53 -21.78
C ALA A 350 -7.20 12.37 -20.96
N LEU A 351 -7.43 12.36 -19.64
CA LEU A 351 -7.07 11.24 -18.77
C LEU A 351 -7.69 9.92 -19.25
N TRP A 352 -8.95 9.93 -19.65
CA TRP A 352 -9.63 8.73 -20.14
C TRP A 352 -9.03 8.23 -21.46
N ARG A 353 -8.78 9.12 -22.41
CA ARG A 353 -8.17 8.74 -23.71
C ARG A 353 -6.77 8.17 -23.54
N ASN A 354 -5.98 8.76 -22.65
CA ASN A 354 -4.57 8.41 -22.41
C ASN A 354 -4.37 7.53 -21.19
N ARG A 355 -5.41 6.82 -20.73
CA ARG A 355 -5.34 6.08 -19.47
C ARG A 355 -4.26 5.00 -19.41
N LYS A 356 -3.92 4.38 -20.55
CA LYS A 356 -2.83 3.39 -20.61
C LYS A 356 -1.45 4.04 -20.42
N GLU A 357 -1.22 5.15 -21.08
CA GLU A 357 0.02 5.92 -21.01
C GLU A 357 0.18 6.55 -19.60
N VAL A 358 -0.91 7.07 -19.05
CA VAL A 358 -0.90 7.76 -17.76
C VAL A 358 -0.88 6.78 -16.59
N LEU A 359 -1.79 5.81 -16.56
CA LEU A 359 -1.93 4.92 -15.39
C LEU A 359 -1.00 3.70 -15.45
N ALA A 360 -0.81 3.08 -16.62
CA ALA A 360 0.02 1.89 -16.77
C ALA A 360 1.41 2.14 -17.36
N LEU A 361 1.77 3.40 -17.61
CA LEU A 361 3.05 3.86 -18.15
C LEU A 361 3.43 3.16 -19.46
N TYR A 362 2.49 3.16 -20.42
CA TYR A 362 2.77 2.65 -21.74
C TYR A 362 3.42 3.70 -22.64
N GLY A 363 4.38 3.27 -23.42
CA GLY A 363 4.89 3.92 -24.61
C GLY A 363 4.86 2.93 -25.76
N PHE A 364 5.84 3.00 -26.66
CA PHE A 364 5.86 2.24 -27.90
C PHE A 364 7.23 1.62 -28.12
N ARG A 365 7.27 0.43 -28.74
CA ARG A 365 8.50 -0.18 -29.24
C ARG A 365 8.43 -0.25 -30.76
N CYS A 366 9.48 0.20 -31.44
CA CYS A 366 9.57 0.11 -32.87
C CYS A 366 9.70 -1.35 -33.34
N LEU A 367 8.83 -1.81 -34.23
CA LEU A 367 8.88 -3.18 -34.77
C LEU A 367 10.08 -3.42 -35.66
N ASN A 368 10.65 -2.35 -36.29
CA ASN A 368 11.77 -2.48 -37.21
C ASN A 368 13.13 -2.58 -36.52
N CYS A 369 13.40 -1.74 -35.49
CA CYS A 369 14.70 -1.70 -34.82
C CYS A 369 14.64 -2.11 -33.34
N GLY A 370 13.47 -2.43 -32.82
CA GLY A 370 13.28 -2.86 -31.43
C GLY A 370 13.39 -1.74 -30.37
N THR A 371 13.64 -0.49 -30.77
CA THR A 371 13.89 0.61 -29.82
C THR A 371 12.59 1.02 -29.11
N PRO A 372 12.53 0.97 -27.76
CA PRO A 372 11.43 1.55 -27.02
C PRO A 372 11.46 3.07 -27.05
N GLN A 373 10.31 3.71 -27.07
CA GLN A 373 10.15 5.16 -27.10
C GLN A 373 9.00 5.56 -26.17
N TYR A 374 9.28 6.51 -25.32
CA TYR A 374 8.30 7.07 -24.40
C TYR A 374 7.98 8.50 -24.80
N ILE A 375 6.69 8.83 -24.90
CA ILE A 375 6.21 10.19 -25.14
C ILE A 375 5.64 10.67 -23.82
N ASN A 376 6.29 11.68 -23.21
CA ASN A 376 5.87 12.22 -21.93
C ASN A 376 4.47 12.86 -22.06
N PRO A 377 3.43 12.33 -21.40
CA PRO A 377 2.08 12.89 -21.46
C PRO A 377 1.97 14.22 -20.70
N SER A 378 2.94 14.60 -19.86
CA SER A 378 2.91 15.84 -19.09
C SER A 378 2.90 17.10 -19.94
N SER A 379 3.47 17.04 -21.15
CA SER A 379 3.40 18.12 -22.14
C SER A 379 2.09 18.13 -22.94
N SER A 380 1.24 17.13 -22.76
CA SER A 380 0.10 16.84 -23.64
C SER A 380 -1.22 16.58 -22.91
N PHE A 381 -1.30 16.84 -21.58
CA PHE A 381 -2.55 16.64 -20.83
C PHE A 381 -3.75 17.42 -21.40
N SER A 382 -3.48 18.51 -22.09
CA SER A 382 -4.52 19.33 -22.76
C SER A 382 -4.84 18.86 -24.18
N THR A 383 -3.94 18.15 -24.87
CA THR A 383 -4.05 17.86 -26.30
C THR A 383 -4.18 16.37 -26.64
N GLY A 384 -3.94 15.47 -25.69
CA GLY A 384 -3.88 14.02 -25.92
C GLY A 384 -2.50 13.56 -26.39
N VAL A 385 -2.12 12.34 -26.00
CA VAL A 385 -0.89 11.70 -26.48
C VAL A 385 -1.14 11.24 -27.92
N THR A 386 -0.41 11.79 -28.86
CA THR A 386 -0.41 11.26 -30.24
C THR A 386 0.67 10.19 -30.31
N PRO A 387 0.35 8.95 -30.71
CA PRO A 387 1.37 7.93 -30.93
C PRO A 387 2.50 8.44 -31.81
N ALA A 388 3.75 8.08 -31.48
CA ALA A 388 4.86 8.35 -32.35
C ALA A 388 4.59 7.66 -33.70
N ARG A 389 4.63 8.41 -34.79
CA ARG A 389 4.45 7.85 -36.12
C ARG A 389 5.75 7.50 -36.83
N ILE A 390 6.85 8.07 -36.33
CA ILE A 390 8.20 7.89 -36.92
C ILE A 390 9.14 7.50 -35.79
N CYS A 391 9.88 6.42 -35.98
CA CYS A 391 10.90 6.00 -35.07
C CYS A 391 12.04 7.01 -34.99
N ALA A 392 12.41 7.46 -33.81
CA ALA A 392 13.50 8.42 -33.58
C ALA A 392 14.88 7.87 -34.02
N VAL A 393 15.03 6.55 -34.11
CA VAL A 393 16.32 5.88 -34.41
C VAL A 393 16.39 5.44 -35.86
N CYS A 394 15.44 4.64 -36.33
CA CYS A 394 15.51 4.06 -37.69
C CYS A 394 14.55 4.69 -38.70
N GLN A 395 13.78 5.70 -38.29
CA GLN A 395 12.83 6.46 -39.11
C GLN A 395 11.68 5.62 -39.71
N ALA A 396 11.51 4.36 -39.31
CA ALA A 396 10.37 3.55 -39.72
C ALA A 396 9.06 4.24 -39.32
N LYS A 397 8.09 4.27 -40.27
CA LYS A 397 6.83 4.96 -40.10
C LYS A 397 5.70 3.99 -39.75
N ASP A 398 4.91 4.33 -38.74
CA ASP A 398 3.68 3.61 -38.32
C ASP A 398 3.93 2.11 -37.98
N GLN A 399 5.15 1.75 -37.55
CA GLN A 399 5.55 0.40 -37.20
C GLN A 399 5.88 0.31 -35.71
N PHE A 400 4.86 0.28 -34.86
CA PHE A 400 5.01 0.27 -33.42
C PHE A 400 4.06 -0.71 -32.74
N GLU A 401 4.51 -1.27 -31.60
CA GLU A 401 3.68 -2.01 -30.69
C GLU A 401 3.67 -1.33 -29.31
N PRO A 402 2.63 -1.52 -28.47
CA PRO A 402 2.61 -1.02 -27.12
C PRO A 402 3.77 -1.61 -26.30
N TYR A 403 4.42 -0.78 -25.48
CA TYR A 403 5.52 -1.20 -24.59
C TYR A 403 5.35 -0.57 -23.21
N ARG A 404 5.34 -1.41 -22.15
CA ARG A 404 5.14 -0.97 -20.78
C ARG A 404 6.49 -0.63 -20.15
N PHE A 405 6.57 0.53 -19.49
CA PHE A 405 7.76 1.01 -18.78
C PHE A 405 7.64 0.90 -17.25
N ALA A 406 6.44 0.74 -16.71
CA ALA A 406 6.21 0.74 -15.27
C ALA A 406 6.95 -0.36 -14.48
N ASP A 407 7.26 -1.47 -15.13
CA ASP A 407 7.95 -2.64 -14.59
C ASP A 407 9.46 -2.66 -14.89
N LYS A 408 9.98 -1.58 -15.49
CA LYS A 408 11.40 -1.46 -15.84
C LYS A 408 12.14 -0.62 -14.80
N GLU A 409 13.32 -1.05 -14.45
CA GLU A 409 14.30 -0.21 -13.79
C GLU A 409 14.93 0.76 -14.80
N ALA A 410 15.56 1.79 -14.27
CA ALA A 410 16.20 2.81 -15.09
C ALA A 410 17.44 3.37 -14.38
N THR A 411 18.23 4.16 -15.12
CA THR A 411 19.41 4.85 -14.61
C THR A 411 19.23 6.35 -14.83
N VAL A 412 19.58 7.16 -13.84
CA VAL A 412 19.56 8.63 -13.96
C VAL A 412 20.62 9.06 -14.95
N PHE A 413 20.20 9.60 -16.11
CA PHE A 413 21.09 10.18 -17.11
C PHE A 413 21.54 11.60 -16.69
N THR A 414 20.59 12.43 -16.26
CA THR A 414 20.83 13.77 -15.71
C THR A 414 19.63 14.20 -14.87
N PHE A 415 19.81 15.20 -14.03
CA PHE A 415 18.73 15.75 -13.20
C PHE A 415 18.90 17.24 -12.95
N THR A 416 17.82 17.86 -12.47
CA THR A 416 17.80 19.24 -11.98
C THR A 416 17.06 19.32 -10.66
N GLN A 417 17.49 20.28 -9.82
CA GLN A 417 16.88 20.53 -8.51
C GLN A 417 16.52 22.01 -8.43
N ASP A 418 15.23 22.31 -8.25
CA ASP A 418 14.72 23.68 -8.10
C ASP A 418 14.34 23.93 -6.64
N ASN A 419 15.15 24.76 -5.96
CA ASN A 419 14.93 25.16 -4.58
C ASN A 419 13.91 26.30 -4.43
N LEU A 420 13.52 26.94 -5.53
CA LEU A 420 12.56 28.05 -5.54
C LEU A 420 11.13 27.55 -5.84
N ALA A 421 10.98 26.33 -6.26
CA ALA A 421 9.68 25.73 -6.56
C ALA A 421 8.84 25.63 -5.28
N ALA A 422 7.60 26.12 -5.36
CA ALA A 422 6.63 26.00 -4.28
C ALA A 422 6.01 24.60 -4.25
N VAL A 423 6.79 23.61 -3.79
CA VAL A 423 6.38 22.21 -3.65
C VAL A 423 6.48 21.75 -2.20
N PRO A 424 5.70 20.77 -1.78
CA PRO A 424 5.76 20.28 -0.39
C PRO A 424 7.11 19.66 -0.01
N ASP A 425 7.87 19.15 -0.97
CA ASP A 425 9.17 18.48 -0.77
C ASP A 425 10.25 19.17 -1.61
N VAL A 426 10.93 20.16 -1.01
CA VAL A 426 11.97 20.98 -1.64
C VAL A 426 13.33 20.28 -1.51
N PRO A 427 14.16 20.34 -2.58
CA PRO A 427 13.96 20.92 -3.91
C PRO A 427 13.01 20.09 -4.80
N ALA A 428 12.24 20.77 -5.68
CA ALA A 428 11.58 20.03 -6.76
C ALA A 428 12.66 19.39 -7.64
N THR A 429 12.58 18.10 -7.80
CA THR A 429 13.61 17.33 -8.50
C THR A 429 13.02 16.64 -9.70
N VAL A 430 13.62 16.87 -10.87
CA VAL A 430 13.26 16.25 -12.15
C VAL A 430 14.47 15.52 -12.69
N ALA A 431 14.30 14.29 -13.12
CA ALA A 431 15.36 13.48 -13.73
C ALA A 431 14.99 13.05 -15.16
N VAL A 432 16.00 13.02 -16.01
CA VAL A 432 15.99 12.26 -17.25
C VAL A 432 16.52 10.88 -16.93
N VAL A 433 15.77 9.85 -17.26
CA VAL A 433 16.14 8.46 -16.98
C VAL A 433 16.24 7.63 -18.25
N ASP A 434 17.20 6.72 -18.27
CA ASP A 434 17.37 5.70 -19.32
C ASP A 434 16.85 4.37 -18.77
N PHE A 435 15.82 3.83 -19.40
CA PHE A 435 15.23 2.54 -19.00
C PHE A 435 16.08 1.36 -19.47
N ASP A 436 16.10 0.32 -18.65
CA ASP A 436 16.67 -0.97 -19.04
C ASP A 436 15.89 -1.53 -20.25
N GLY A 437 16.63 -1.97 -21.27
CA GLY A 437 16.06 -2.38 -22.55
C GLY A 437 15.82 -1.23 -23.52
N GLY A 438 16.11 0.03 -23.13
CA GLY A 438 16.05 1.22 -23.95
C GLY A 438 14.84 2.11 -23.69
N GLY A 439 14.91 3.32 -24.23
CA GLY A 439 13.95 4.39 -24.00
C GLY A 439 14.46 5.40 -22.98
N ARG A 440 14.25 6.69 -23.26
CA ARG A 440 14.62 7.81 -22.37
C ARG A 440 13.39 8.66 -22.12
N ALA A 441 13.20 9.06 -20.87
CA ALA A 441 12.08 9.89 -20.47
C ALA A 441 12.40 10.81 -19.30
N VAL A 442 11.53 11.80 -19.07
CA VAL A 442 11.65 12.79 -17.99
C VAL A 442 10.58 12.51 -16.96
N PHE A 443 10.97 12.42 -15.68
CA PHE A 443 10.07 12.21 -14.57
C PHE A 443 10.40 13.10 -13.38
N ASP A 444 9.36 13.50 -12.64
CA ASP A 444 9.55 13.98 -11.28
C ASP A 444 10.15 12.87 -10.42
N MET A 445 10.99 13.24 -9.46
CA MET A 445 11.55 12.31 -8.49
C MET A 445 10.88 12.45 -7.13
N THR A 446 10.68 11.32 -6.47
CA THR A 446 10.21 11.23 -5.08
C THR A 446 11.10 10.28 -4.28
N ASP A 447 10.92 10.22 -2.95
CA ASP A 447 11.67 9.33 -2.04
C ASP A 447 13.21 9.45 -2.18
N ARG A 448 13.70 10.57 -2.73
CA ARG A 448 15.12 10.82 -2.94
C ARG A 448 15.75 11.59 -1.78
N ASP A 449 17.06 11.45 -1.64
CA ASP A 449 17.89 12.36 -0.88
C ASP A 449 18.52 13.36 -1.85
N PRO A 450 18.17 14.67 -1.77
CA PRO A 450 18.73 15.66 -2.68
C PRO A 450 20.26 15.75 -2.65
N ALA A 451 20.88 15.43 -1.50
CA ALA A 451 22.32 15.51 -1.33
C ALA A 451 23.06 14.26 -1.89
N GLN A 452 22.36 13.14 -2.05
CA GLN A 452 22.92 11.88 -2.52
C GLN A 452 22.58 11.58 -3.99
N LEU A 453 21.75 12.42 -4.62
CA LEU A 453 21.34 12.20 -6.00
C LEU A 453 22.51 12.45 -6.95
N GLU A 454 22.82 11.46 -7.80
CA GLU A 454 23.91 11.52 -8.76
C GLU A 454 23.52 10.91 -10.11
N MET A 455 24.24 11.28 -11.17
CA MET A 455 24.14 10.62 -12.48
C MET A 455 24.65 9.19 -12.37
N GLY A 456 23.96 8.25 -13.02
CA GLY A 456 24.26 6.84 -12.90
C GLY A 456 23.49 6.12 -11.77
N MET A 457 22.79 6.85 -10.90
CA MET A 457 21.98 6.25 -9.84
C MET A 457 20.87 5.36 -10.44
N ARG A 458 20.72 4.17 -9.88
CA ARG A 458 19.64 3.24 -10.25
C ARG A 458 18.29 3.69 -9.63
N VAL A 459 17.26 3.70 -10.46
CA VAL A 459 15.91 4.12 -10.07
C VAL A 459 14.87 3.14 -10.57
N GLU A 460 13.73 3.13 -9.90
CA GLU A 460 12.53 2.40 -10.29
C GLU A 460 11.35 3.36 -10.39
N MET A 461 10.30 2.92 -11.08
CA MET A 461 9.08 3.70 -11.21
C MET A 461 8.13 3.44 -10.05
N THR A 462 7.50 4.48 -9.53
CA THR A 462 6.51 4.42 -8.43
C THR A 462 5.26 5.22 -8.80
N PHE A 463 4.10 4.67 -8.49
CA PHE A 463 2.81 5.30 -8.79
C PHE A 463 2.42 6.29 -7.70
N ARG A 464 2.22 7.58 -8.04
CA ARG A 464 2.04 8.66 -7.08
C ARG A 464 0.94 9.64 -7.48
N LYS A 465 0.47 10.45 -6.54
CA LYS A 465 -0.29 11.67 -6.85
C LYS A 465 0.64 12.70 -7.46
N LEU A 466 0.28 13.24 -8.61
CA LEU A 466 0.99 14.34 -9.21
C LEU A 466 0.46 15.67 -8.65
N PHE A 467 -0.85 15.85 -8.68
CA PHE A 467 -1.55 17.02 -8.13
C PHE A 467 -3.04 16.72 -7.90
N PHE A 468 -3.69 17.60 -7.15
CA PHE A 468 -5.12 17.60 -6.93
C PHE A 468 -5.74 18.85 -7.60
N ASP A 469 -6.79 18.68 -8.39
CA ASP A 469 -7.54 19.75 -9.01
C ASP A 469 -9.00 19.36 -9.20
N ARG A 470 -9.93 20.28 -8.90
CA ARG A 470 -11.38 20.12 -9.07
C ARG A 470 -11.96 18.82 -8.46
N GLY A 471 -11.45 18.41 -7.31
CA GLY A 471 -11.88 17.19 -6.63
C GLY A 471 -11.24 15.90 -7.18
N ILE A 472 -10.33 15.97 -8.15
CA ILE A 472 -9.65 14.83 -8.76
C ILE A 472 -8.18 14.78 -8.36
N ASN A 473 -7.74 13.65 -7.81
CA ASN A 473 -6.33 13.31 -7.73
C ASN A 473 -5.86 12.86 -9.11
N ASN A 474 -4.86 13.55 -9.64
CA ASN A 474 -4.20 13.16 -10.87
C ASN A 474 -3.02 12.26 -10.51
N TYR A 475 -3.14 10.98 -10.82
CA TYR A 475 -2.10 9.99 -10.58
C TYR A 475 -1.18 9.86 -11.78
N TYR A 476 0.10 9.66 -11.49
CA TYR A 476 1.12 9.40 -12.50
C TYR A 476 2.31 8.69 -11.89
N TRP A 477 3.29 8.34 -12.68
CA TRP A 477 4.52 7.70 -12.27
C TRP A 477 5.60 8.72 -11.99
N LYS A 478 6.40 8.46 -10.96
CA LYS A 478 7.61 9.20 -10.60
C LYS A 478 8.78 8.24 -10.53
N ALA A 479 10.00 8.75 -10.73
CA ALA A 479 11.20 7.99 -10.48
C ALA A 479 11.59 8.08 -9.01
N ARG A 480 12.06 6.98 -8.43
CA ARG A 480 12.65 6.97 -7.09
C ARG A 480 13.91 6.10 -7.07
N PRO A 481 14.90 6.37 -6.18
CA PRO A 481 16.01 5.47 -5.94
C PRO A 481 15.49 4.08 -5.54
N ILE A 482 16.14 3.02 -6.03
CA ILE A 482 15.78 1.65 -5.65
C ILE A 482 15.98 1.49 -4.15
N ARG A 483 14.92 1.09 -3.44
CA ARG A 483 14.96 0.82 -2.00
C ARG A 483 15.63 -0.53 -1.78
N CYS A 484 16.70 -0.57 -1.00
CA CYS A 484 17.50 -1.77 -0.74
C CYS A 484 18.13 -2.35 -2.03
N GLN A 485 19.23 -1.74 -2.48
CA GLN A 485 20.13 -2.45 -3.38
C GLN A 485 20.70 -3.65 -2.61
N GLU A 486 20.53 -4.85 -3.16
CA GLU A 486 21.35 -5.98 -2.70
C GLU A 486 22.81 -5.54 -2.89
N GLN A 487 23.57 -5.50 -1.81
CA GLN A 487 25.04 -5.49 -1.96
C GLN A 487 25.36 -6.83 -2.59
N ASP A 488 25.65 -6.82 -3.90
CA ASP A 488 26.24 -7.96 -4.57
C ASP A 488 27.52 -8.29 -3.81
N GLY A 489 27.44 -9.36 -2.98
CA GLY A 489 28.55 -9.91 -2.22
C GLY A 489 29.35 -10.89 -3.05
#